data_15ba14ed88863ec0356e16de9b166094
#
_entry.id   15ba14ed88863ec0356e16de9b166094
#
_cell.length_a   1.000
_cell.length_b   1.000
_cell.length_c   1.000
_cell.angle_alpha   90.00
_cell.angle_beta   90.00
_cell.angle_gamma   90.00
#
_symmetry.space_group_name_H-M   'P 1'
#
loop_
_entity.id
_entity.type
_entity.pdbx_description
1 polymer ?
#
loop_
_entity_poly.entity_id
_entity_poly.type
_entity_poly.pdbx_seq_one_letter_code
_entity_poly.pdbx_strand_id
1 'polypeptide(L)'
;MEKEGGLEFRTVRGYERISQESGQLSPALEDYLEMVYRQCRLNQYTRVGRVAELLHVTPSSASKMVFKLAGQGYLKYEQHEIILLTDKGRTLGSFLLARHNTVDSVLRLIGIRDSLEETELIEHSLSRNTVRHLELLLEFFKTSPAANEAFAEYLKNALK
;
A
#
# COMPACT_ATOMS: atom_id res chain seq x y z
N MET A 1 32.65 -23.26 -2.09
CA MET A 1 31.76 -23.74 -1.00
C MET A 1 30.60 -22.75 -0.95
N GLU A 2 29.58 -23.03 -1.77
CA GLU A 2 28.34 -22.25 -1.78
C GLU A 2 27.64 -22.47 -0.44
N LYS A 3 27.39 -21.37 0.28
CA LYS A 3 26.49 -21.42 1.42
C LYS A 3 25.07 -21.60 0.85
N GLU A 4 24.53 -22.80 0.93
CA GLU A 4 23.10 -23.01 0.88
C GLU A 4 22.47 -22.12 1.97
N GLY A 5 21.95 -20.99 1.54
CA GLY A 5 21.08 -20.15 2.38
C GLY A 5 19.81 -20.93 2.63
N GLY A 6 19.79 -21.73 3.70
CA GLY A 6 18.60 -22.44 4.13
C GLY A 6 17.45 -21.45 4.25
N LEU A 7 16.34 -21.73 3.54
CA LEU A 7 15.08 -21.03 3.69
C LEU A 7 14.65 -21.17 5.17
N GLU A 8 14.86 -20.10 5.94
CA GLU A 8 14.45 -20.07 7.34
C GLU A 8 12.97 -19.68 7.39
N PHE A 9 12.12 -20.70 7.64
CA PHE A 9 10.68 -20.47 7.81
C PHE A 9 10.40 -19.71 9.10
N ARG A 10 9.64 -18.62 8.98
CA ARG A 10 9.18 -17.82 10.11
C ARG A 10 7.67 -17.66 10.06
N THR A 11 7.07 -17.39 11.20
CA THR A 11 5.66 -16.97 11.24
C THR A 11 5.49 -15.59 10.62
N VAL A 12 4.29 -15.23 10.19
CA VAL A 12 3.97 -13.89 9.69
C VAL A 12 4.43 -12.81 10.67
N ARG A 13 4.14 -12.97 11.97
CA ARG A 13 4.62 -12.06 13.02
C ARG A 13 6.14 -12.00 13.12
N GLY A 14 6.83 -13.10 12.82
CA GLY A 14 8.29 -13.12 12.79
C GLY A 14 8.86 -12.25 11.67
N TYR A 15 8.27 -12.29 10.49
CA TYR A 15 8.64 -11.43 9.38
C TYR A 15 8.29 -9.96 9.64
N GLU A 16 7.10 -9.67 10.18
CA GLU A 16 6.69 -8.31 10.56
C GLU A 16 7.65 -7.68 11.57
N ARG A 17 8.10 -8.46 12.57
CA ARG A 17 9.06 -7.96 13.57
C ARG A 17 10.39 -7.57 12.94
N ILE A 18 10.93 -8.39 12.04
CA ILE A 18 12.18 -8.08 11.31
C ILE A 18 12.00 -6.82 10.45
N SER A 19 10.88 -6.69 9.78
CA SER A 19 10.54 -5.52 8.98
C SER A 19 10.53 -4.24 9.82
N GLN A 20 9.93 -4.28 11.01
CA GLN A 20 9.92 -3.16 11.96
C GLN A 20 11.31 -2.85 12.52
N GLU A 21 12.10 -3.87 12.87
CA GLU A 21 13.49 -3.71 13.34
C GLU A 21 14.38 -3.08 12.26
N SER A 22 14.06 -3.28 10.97
CA SER A 22 14.73 -2.64 9.84
C SER A 22 14.28 -1.20 9.55
N GLY A 23 13.38 -0.64 10.36
CA GLY A 23 12.91 0.73 10.24
C GLY A 23 11.77 0.93 9.22
N GLN A 24 11.13 -0.13 8.77
CA GLN A 24 9.93 -0.05 7.94
C GLN A 24 8.72 0.35 8.78
N LEU A 25 7.77 1.05 8.16
CA LEU A 25 6.51 1.35 8.81
C LEU A 25 5.71 0.06 9.06
N SER A 26 4.93 0.04 10.14
CA SER A 26 3.92 -1.00 10.32
C SER A 26 2.79 -0.81 9.29
N PRO A 27 2.05 -1.87 8.91
CA PRO A 27 0.90 -1.76 8.03
C PRO A 27 -0.04 -0.62 8.41
N ALA A 28 -0.41 -0.53 9.69
CA ALA A 28 -1.27 0.54 10.18
C ALA A 28 -0.70 1.95 9.97
N LEU A 29 0.61 2.16 10.09
CA LEU A 29 1.24 3.46 9.79
C LEU A 29 1.29 3.74 8.29
N GLU A 30 1.43 2.70 7.47
CA GLU A 30 1.35 2.83 6.01
C GLU A 30 -0.05 3.28 5.58
N ASP A 31 -1.13 2.71 6.12
CA ASP A 31 -2.52 3.10 5.84
C ASP A 31 -2.74 4.59 6.13
N TYR A 32 -2.28 5.05 7.29
CA TYR A 32 -2.41 6.47 7.65
C TYR A 32 -1.60 7.38 6.74
N LEU A 33 -0.36 7.00 6.40
CA LEU A 33 0.46 7.80 5.49
C LEU A 33 -0.13 7.85 4.09
N GLU A 34 -0.64 6.73 3.58
CA GLU A 34 -1.30 6.66 2.28
C GLU A 34 -2.56 7.53 2.26
N MET A 35 -3.41 7.46 3.27
CA MET A 35 -4.62 8.28 3.36
C MET A 35 -4.27 9.77 3.42
N VAL A 36 -3.28 10.16 4.21
CA VAL A 36 -2.78 11.55 4.24
C VAL A 36 -2.26 11.95 2.85
N TYR A 37 -1.51 11.09 2.18
CA TYR A 37 -1.01 11.36 0.83
C TYR A 37 -2.16 11.56 -0.17
N ARG A 38 -3.19 10.70 -0.16
CA ARG A 38 -4.38 10.84 -1.01
C ARG A 38 -5.07 12.21 -0.80
N GLN A 39 -5.24 12.63 0.44
CA GLN A 39 -5.88 13.90 0.77
C GLN A 39 -5.02 15.12 0.39
N CYS A 40 -3.72 15.06 0.68
CA CYS A 40 -2.80 16.17 0.35
C CYS A 40 -2.59 16.35 -1.17
N ARG A 41 -2.79 15.32 -1.98
CA ARG A 41 -2.80 15.46 -3.45
C ARG A 41 -3.96 16.33 -3.95
N LEU A 42 -5.08 16.33 -3.24
CA LEU A 42 -6.27 17.10 -3.61
C LEU A 42 -6.21 18.52 -3.08
N ASN A 43 -5.76 18.70 -1.83
CA ASN A 43 -5.92 19.95 -1.08
C ASN A 43 -4.60 20.51 -0.53
N GLN A 44 -3.45 19.93 -0.84
CA GLN A 44 -2.11 20.24 -0.31
C GLN A 44 -1.93 19.95 1.19
N TYR A 45 -2.99 19.87 1.96
CA TYR A 45 -3.00 19.53 3.38
C TYR A 45 -4.23 18.67 3.71
N THR A 46 -4.23 18.10 4.90
CA THR A 46 -5.40 17.46 5.49
C THR A 46 -5.49 17.77 7.00
N ARG A 47 -6.49 17.23 7.67
CA ARG A 47 -6.69 17.37 9.12
C ARG A 47 -6.94 16.01 9.76
N VAL A 48 -6.59 15.89 11.05
CA VAL A 48 -6.77 14.64 11.81
C VAL A 48 -8.20 14.13 11.75
N GLY A 49 -9.21 15.00 11.93
CA GLY A 49 -10.62 14.65 11.85
C GLY A 49 -11.00 14.05 10.50
N ARG A 50 -10.47 14.59 9.40
CA ARG A 50 -10.74 14.06 8.05
C ARG A 50 -10.10 12.68 7.83
N VAL A 51 -8.88 12.49 8.29
CA VAL A 51 -8.19 11.18 8.23
C VAL A 51 -8.94 10.15 9.06
N ALA A 52 -9.37 10.51 10.27
CA ALA A 52 -10.15 9.65 11.15
C ALA A 52 -11.46 9.19 10.51
N GLU A 53 -12.18 10.12 9.89
CA GLU A 53 -13.43 9.83 9.17
C GLU A 53 -13.22 8.82 8.04
N LEU A 54 -12.21 9.06 7.19
CA LEU A 54 -11.93 8.21 6.02
C LEU A 54 -11.42 6.82 6.37
N LEU A 55 -10.70 6.69 7.49
CA LEU A 55 -10.21 5.40 7.99
C LEU A 55 -11.17 4.72 8.98
N HIS A 56 -12.35 5.33 9.22
CA HIS A 56 -13.35 4.82 10.17
C HIS A 56 -12.79 4.55 11.58
N VAL A 57 -11.96 5.48 12.08
CA VAL A 57 -11.34 5.40 13.40
C VAL A 57 -11.68 6.62 14.24
N THR A 58 -11.39 6.58 15.54
CA THR A 58 -11.58 7.75 16.41
C THR A 58 -10.51 8.82 16.14
N PRO A 59 -10.84 10.14 16.27
CA PRO A 59 -9.87 11.21 16.13
C PRO A 59 -8.65 11.06 17.07
N SER A 60 -8.86 10.55 18.27
CA SER A 60 -7.78 10.26 19.23
C SER A 60 -6.81 9.19 18.72
N SER A 61 -7.32 8.13 18.07
CA SER A 61 -6.48 7.10 17.44
C SER A 61 -5.72 7.66 16.27
N ALA A 62 -6.40 8.43 15.40
CA ALA A 62 -5.76 9.08 14.25
C ALA A 62 -4.65 10.05 14.69
N SER A 63 -4.91 10.88 15.71
CA SER A 63 -3.91 11.82 16.24
C SER A 63 -2.64 11.10 16.70
N LYS A 64 -2.75 9.98 17.40
CA LYS A 64 -1.58 9.18 17.84
C LYS A 64 -0.74 8.68 16.67
N MET A 65 -1.38 8.21 15.60
CA MET A 65 -0.69 7.69 14.42
C MET A 65 -0.04 8.83 13.60
N VAL A 66 -0.73 9.95 13.43
CA VAL A 66 -0.19 11.17 12.81
C VAL A 66 1.04 11.65 13.58
N PHE A 67 0.97 11.66 14.92
CA PHE A 67 2.10 12.06 15.76
C PHE A 67 3.31 11.15 15.59
N LYS A 68 3.09 9.82 15.51
CA LYS A 68 4.16 8.86 15.22
C LYS A 68 4.81 9.09 13.86
N LEU A 69 4.00 9.31 12.82
CA LEU A 69 4.49 9.61 11.46
C LEU A 69 5.27 10.93 11.40
N ALA A 70 4.82 11.94 12.14
CA ALA A 70 5.53 13.21 12.27
C ALA A 70 6.87 13.03 13.00
N GLY A 71 6.90 12.26 14.09
CA GLY A 71 8.13 11.93 14.81
C GLY A 71 9.15 11.14 13.98
N GLN A 72 8.69 10.40 12.97
CA GLN A 72 9.54 9.69 12.01
C GLN A 72 9.88 10.52 10.75
N GLY A 73 9.44 11.78 10.70
CA GLY A 73 9.76 12.72 9.65
C GLY A 73 8.98 12.56 8.35
N TYR A 74 7.88 11.83 8.33
CA TYR A 74 7.01 11.69 7.15
C TYR A 74 6.01 12.83 7.03
N LEU A 75 5.57 13.39 8.16
CA LEU A 75 4.58 14.45 8.23
C LEU A 75 5.13 15.65 9.01
N LYS A 76 4.58 16.84 8.71
CA LYS A 76 4.59 18.00 9.59
C LYS A 76 3.20 18.13 10.17
N TYR A 77 3.13 18.24 11.49
CA TYR A 77 1.89 18.39 12.23
C TYR A 77 1.91 19.75 12.92
N GLU A 78 1.07 20.66 12.47
CA GLU A 78 1.07 22.06 12.85
C GLU A 78 -0.18 22.39 13.71
N GLN A 79 -0.25 23.64 14.15
CA GLN A 79 -1.39 24.15 14.90
C GLN A 79 -2.72 23.92 14.16
N HIS A 80 -3.82 23.78 14.90
CA HIS A 80 -5.16 23.49 14.37
C HIS A 80 -5.29 22.17 13.63
N GLU A 81 -4.48 21.17 14.03
CA GLU A 81 -4.54 19.80 13.49
C GLU A 81 -4.24 19.71 11.98
N ILE A 82 -3.54 20.70 11.42
CA ILE A 82 -3.12 20.69 10.02
C ILE A 82 -1.97 19.71 9.83
N ILE A 83 -2.12 18.84 8.85
CA ILE A 83 -1.15 17.81 8.46
C ILE A 83 -0.62 18.15 7.07
N LEU A 84 0.70 18.27 6.97
CA LEU A 84 1.42 18.44 5.71
C LEU A 84 2.38 17.27 5.48
N LEU A 85 2.60 16.92 4.22
CA LEU A 85 3.61 15.93 3.85
C LEU A 85 5.00 16.56 3.78
N THR A 86 5.99 15.86 4.32
CA THR A 86 7.40 16.13 4.00
C THR A 86 7.75 15.50 2.64
N ASP A 87 8.94 15.77 2.09
CA ASP A 87 9.40 15.11 0.87
C ASP A 87 9.53 13.59 1.08
N LYS A 88 10.00 13.17 2.26
CA LYS A 88 10.03 11.76 2.68
C LYS A 88 8.63 11.14 2.68
N GLY A 89 7.64 11.87 3.23
CA GLY A 89 6.24 11.45 3.25
C GLY A 89 5.62 11.40 1.87
N ARG A 90 5.93 12.35 0.99
CA ARG A 90 5.48 12.32 -0.42
C ARG A 90 6.02 11.11 -1.16
N THR A 91 7.31 10.86 -1.04
CA THR A 91 7.98 9.75 -1.73
C THR A 91 7.39 8.40 -1.31
N LEU A 92 7.27 8.17 -0.01
CA LEU A 92 6.69 6.91 0.46
C LEU A 92 5.19 6.83 0.18
N GLY A 93 4.42 7.88 0.45
CA GLY A 93 2.98 7.89 0.18
C GLY A 93 2.63 7.69 -1.30
N SER A 94 3.44 8.23 -2.21
CA SER A 94 3.31 7.96 -3.65
C SER A 94 3.51 6.48 -3.98
N PHE A 95 4.52 5.85 -3.39
CA PHE A 95 4.76 4.43 -3.56
C PHE A 95 3.63 3.58 -2.98
N LEU A 96 3.13 3.90 -1.78
CA LEU A 96 2.03 3.16 -1.14
C LEU A 96 0.78 3.19 -2.02
N LEU A 97 0.39 4.37 -2.51
CA LEU A 97 -0.75 4.50 -3.42
C LEU A 97 -0.53 3.75 -4.74
N ALA A 98 0.67 3.78 -5.32
CA ALA A 98 0.99 3.02 -6.53
C ALA A 98 0.90 1.51 -6.27
N ARG A 99 1.41 1.03 -5.14
CA ARG A 99 1.31 -0.38 -4.71
C ARG A 99 -0.15 -0.81 -4.61
N HIS A 100 -0.97 -0.05 -3.88
CA HIS A 100 -2.41 -0.28 -3.76
C HIS A 100 -3.07 -0.43 -5.13
N ASN A 101 -2.91 0.54 -6.01
CA ASN A 101 -3.51 0.53 -7.33
C ASN A 101 -3.01 -0.64 -8.18
N THR A 102 -1.75 -1.02 -8.05
CA THR A 102 -1.16 -2.15 -8.78
C THR A 102 -1.78 -3.47 -8.34
N VAL A 103 -1.90 -3.69 -7.02
CA VAL A 103 -2.50 -4.91 -6.46
C VAL A 103 -3.98 -5.00 -6.85
N ASP A 104 -4.76 -3.93 -6.65
CA ASP A 104 -6.17 -3.88 -7.06
C ASP A 104 -6.33 -4.19 -8.56
N SER A 105 -5.48 -3.60 -9.39
CA SER A 105 -5.52 -3.83 -10.85
C SER A 105 -5.20 -5.27 -11.23
N VAL A 106 -4.24 -5.92 -10.55
CA VAL A 106 -3.91 -7.34 -10.79
C VAL A 106 -5.07 -8.23 -10.36
N LEU A 107 -5.66 -7.99 -9.19
CA LEU A 107 -6.82 -8.76 -8.74
C LEU A 107 -7.99 -8.64 -9.71
N ARG A 108 -8.27 -7.44 -10.21
CA ARG A 108 -9.30 -7.23 -11.24
C ARG A 108 -8.95 -7.93 -12.56
N LEU A 109 -7.69 -7.90 -12.98
CA LEU A 109 -7.22 -8.59 -14.19
C LEU A 109 -7.50 -10.09 -14.12
N ILE A 110 -7.30 -10.71 -12.96
CA ILE A 110 -7.57 -12.15 -12.75
C ILE A 110 -9.04 -12.46 -12.42
N GLY A 111 -9.93 -11.46 -12.49
CA GLY A 111 -11.38 -11.66 -12.39
C GLY A 111 -11.97 -11.42 -11.00
N ILE A 112 -11.21 -10.96 -10.02
CA ILE A 112 -11.72 -10.58 -8.70
C ILE A 112 -12.42 -9.22 -8.80
N ARG A 113 -13.75 -9.19 -8.64
CA ARG A 113 -14.54 -7.95 -8.83
C ARG A 113 -14.52 -7.05 -7.60
N ASP A 114 -14.63 -7.63 -6.42
CA ASP A 114 -14.63 -6.92 -5.13
C ASP A 114 -13.26 -7.11 -4.46
N SER A 115 -12.27 -6.42 -5.02
CA SER A 115 -10.85 -6.62 -4.71
C SER A 115 -10.32 -5.75 -3.57
N LEU A 116 -11.12 -4.79 -3.05
CA LEU A 116 -10.63 -3.81 -2.08
C LEU A 116 -10.11 -4.46 -0.79
N GLU A 117 -10.91 -5.32 -0.16
CA GLU A 117 -10.53 -5.99 1.09
C GLU A 117 -9.27 -6.84 0.92
N GLU A 118 -9.20 -7.64 -0.16
CA GLU A 118 -8.01 -8.46 -0.43
C GLU A 118 -6.78 -7.59 -0.74
N THR A 119 -6.95 -6.49 -1.45
CA THR A 119 -5.88 -5.52 -1.71
C THR A 119 -5.30 -5.00 -0.41
N GLU A 120 -6.13 -4.48 0.48
CA GLU A 120 -5.71 -3.95 1.79
C GLU A 120 -4.98 -4.99 2.64
N LEU A 121 -5.42 -6.25 2.59
CA LEU A 121 -4.80 -7.32 3.38
C LEU A 121 -3.42 -7.77 2.85
N ILE A 122 -3.22 -7.82 1.54
CA ILE A 122 -2.01 -8.40 0.95
C ILE A 122 -0.94 -7.39 0.59
N GLU A 123 -1.30 -6.13 0.29
CA GLU A 123 -0.36 -5.15 -0.25
C GLU A 123 0.82 -4.86 0.68
N HIS A 124 0.59 -4.85 1.99
CA HIS A 124 1.63 -4.58 3.00
C HIS A 124 2.70 -5.67 3.07
N SER A 125 2.40 -6.87 2.59
CA SER A 125 3.31 -8.01 2.56
C SER A 125 4.21 -8.03 1.32
N LEU A 126 3.95 -7.16 0.34
CA LEU A 126 4.65 -7.18 -0.94
C LEU A 126 5.90 -6.29 -0.91
N SER A 127 7.02 -6.86 -1.35
CA SER A 127 8.26 -6.10 -1.55
C SER A 127 8.13 -5.12 -2.73
N ARG A 128 8.96 -4.06 -2.73
CA ARG A 128 9.05 -3.14 -3.88
C ARG A 128 9.36 -3.88 -5.19
N ASN A 129 10.19 -4.91 -5.12
CA ASN A 129 10.53 -5.73 -6.28
C ASN A 129 9.32 -6.50 -6.80
N THR A 130 8.52 -7.11 -5.91
CA THR A 130 7.28 -7.80 -6.29
C THR A 130 6.30 -6.83 -6.95
N VAL A 131 6.08 -5.66 -6.35
CA VAL A 131 5.19 -4.63 -6.91
C VAL A 131 5.65 -4.25 -8.32
N ARG A 132 6.96 -4.04 -8.53
CA ARG A 132 7.50 -3.73 -9.87
C ARG A 132 7.22 -4.82 -10.90
N HIS A 133 7.32 -6.10 -10.51
CA HIS A 133 6.99 -7.19 -11.44
C HIS A 133 5.50 -7.29 -11.75
N LEU A 134 4.62 -6.96 -10.78
CA LEU A 134 3.19 -6.86 -11.02
C LEU A 134 2.84 -5.70 -11.96
N GLU A 135 3.52 -4.56 -11.84
CA GLU A 135 3.38 -3.44 -12.79
C GLU A 135 3.76 -3.87 -14.22
N LEU A 136 4.88 -4.59 -14.38
CA LEU A 136 5.30 -5.11 -15.69
C LEU A 136 4.28 -6.10 -16.27
N LEU A 137 3.67 -6.94 -15.44
CA LEU A 137 2.59 -7.83 -15.86
C LEU A 137 1.39 -7.04 -16.38
N LEU A 138 0.95 -6.02 -15.66
CA LEU A 138 -0.14 -5.14 -16.09
C LEU A 138 0.19 -4.40 -17.39
N GLU A 139 1.41 -3.91 -17.51
CA GLU A 139 1.90 -3.25 -18.73
C GLU A 139 1.87 -4.20 -19.93
N PHE A 140 2.28 -5.46 -19.77
CA PHE A 140 2.20 -6.48 -20.81
C PHE A 140 0.78 -6.65 -21.33
N PHE A 141 -0.21 -6.84 -20.47
CA PHE A 141 -1.59 -7.00 -20.87
C PHE A 141 -2.17 -5.72 -21.51
N LYS A 142 -1.78 -4.55 -21.00
CA LYS A 142 -2.18 -3.26 -21.58
C LYS A 142 -1.64 -3.04 -22.99
N THR A 143 -0.41 -3.50 -23.25
CA THR A 143 0.26 -3.33 -24.56
C THR A 143 0.00 -4.48 -25.53
N SER A 144 -0.65 -5.55 -25.07
CA SER A 144 -0.96 -6.76 -25.85
C SER A 144 -2.46 -7.07 -25.83
N PRO A 145 -3.31 -6.34 -26.58
CA PRO A 145 -4.76 -6.53 -26.56
C PRO A 145 -5.19 -7.98 -26.83
N ALA A 146 -4.55 -8.64 -27.79
CA ALA A 146 -4.85 -10.04 -28.11
C ALA A 146 -4.58 -11.00 -26.92
N ALA A 147 -3.51 -10.79 -26.14
CA ALA A 147 -3.23 -11.55 -24.94
C ALA A 147 -4.27 -11.28 -23.84
N ASN A 148 -4.68 -10.02 -23.70
CA ASN A 148 -5.70 -9.65 -22.72
C ASN A 148 -7.07 -10.29 -23.06
N GLU A 149 -7.49 -10.26 -24.33
CA GLU A 149 -8.72 -10.89 -24.79
C GLU A 149 -8.68 -12.41 -24.60
N ALA A 150 -7.59 -13.07 -24.98
CA ALA A 150 -7.40 -14.51 -24.83
C ALA A 150 -7.45 -14.92 -23.34
N PHE A 151 -6.83 -14.14 -22.45
CA PHE A 151 -6.86 -14.42 -21.03
C PHE A 151 -8.27 -14.22 -20.43
N ALA A 152 -8.97 -13.16 -20.82
CA ALA A 152 -10.33 -12.91 -20.37
C ALA A 152 -11.30 -14.01 -20.82
N GLU A 153 -11.17 -14.54 -22.05
CA GLU A 153 -11.94 -15.65 -22.56
C GLU A 153 -11.62 -16.95 -21.78
N TYR A 154 -10.33 -17.21 -21.54
CA TYR A 154 -9.90 -18.36 -20.74
C TYR A 154 -10.54 -18.32 -19.34
N LEU A 155 -10.45 -17.20 -18.61
CA LEU A 155 -11.07 -17.04 -17.29
C LEU A 155 -12.58 -17.30 -17.33
N LYS A 156 -13.28 -16.73 -18.31
CA LYS A 156 -14.73 -16.91 -18.48
C LYS A 156 -15.11 -18.37 -18.66
N ASN A 157 -14.28 -19.17 -19.32
CA ASN A 157 -14.53 -20.58 -19.57
C ASN A 157 -14.12 -21.46 -18.38
N ALA A 158 -13.05 -21.12 -17.67
CA ALA A 158 -12.54 -21.86 -16.53
C ALA A 158 -13.36 -21.67 -15.24
N LEU A 159 -14.10 -20.56 -15.12
CA LEU A 159 -14.89 -20.21 -13.93
C LEU A 159 -16.40 -20.45 -14.11
N LYS A 160 -16.83 -21.15 -15.16
CA LYS A 160 -18.19 -21.66 -15.34
C LYS A 160 -18.38 -22.98 -14.61
#